data_3e636fa2bb2c6e76dac54c647e6e05aa
#
_entry.id   3e636fa2bb2c6e76dac54c647e6e05aa
#
_cell.length_a   1.000
_cell.length_b   1.000
_cell.length_c   1.000
_cell.angle_alpha   90.00
_cell.angle_beta   90.00
_cell.angle_gamma   90.00
#
_symmetry.space_group_name_H-M   'P 1'
#
loop_
_entity.id
_entity.type
_entity.pdbx_description
1 polymer ?
#
loop_
_entity_poly.entity_id
_entity_poly.type
_entity_poly.pdbx_seq_one_letter_code
_entity_poly.pdbx_strand_id
1 'polypeptide(L)'
;MSIWLNKTRANKTAKIPYAYKQSEDDPLVLVADQVKASLVEDAMDYLEEGNSTRKTAEWLTSKTGDKISHQGLIHIWKARRGKDSDTPSKRIKELAKTNRKKKPKTAAGKKLSAAKRKQTDAKRLLTLAKKKLSALEAPKDANTSNLDFSIVESQKQKKEVVFSPNPGPQTEFLAASEREVLYGGSAGSGKSYALLADPMRYFGVTAFNGLILRRTNDELRELVWKSQELYPKAYPGAKWQEKKSQWVFPSGARLWMTYLERDDDVMRYQGQSFSYIAVDELTQYATPFSFVYLRSRLRTTDPDLPIFMRATSNPGGPGHQWVKRAFIDPAPPGKTFEATDIETGDVLRYPQSHEKAGQSLFNRRFIPATLKDNPYLYDDGQYEANLLSLPENQRRQLLEG
;
A
#
# COMPACT_ATOMS: atom_id res chain seq x y z
N MET A 1 -15.06 14.20 -4.36
CA MET A 1 -15.75 15.03 -5.37
C MET A 1 -14.75 16.07 -5.85
N SER A 2 -14.62 16.27 -7.16
CA SER A 2 -13.71 17.27 -7.71
C SER A 2 -14.13 18.66 -7.25
N ILE A 3 -13.25 19.39 -6.58
CA ILE A 3 -13.46 20.79 -6.13
C ILE A 3 -13.46 21.75 -7.34
N TRP A 4 -13.21 21.23 -8.54
CA TRP A 4 -13.14 21.97 -9.77
C TRP A 4 -14.51 22.01 -10.47
N LEU A 5 -15.26 23.08 -10.21
CA LEU A 5 -16.56 23.32 -10.83
C LEU A 5 -16.39 24.09 -12.15
N ASN A 6 -17.30 23.86 -13.09
CA ASN A 6 -17.38 24.66 -14.30
C ASN A 6 -17.58 26.13 -13.98
N LYS A 7 -16.96 27.01 -14.77
CA LYS A 7 -17.01 28.48 -14.61
C LYS A 7 -17.54 29.14 -15.85
N THR A 8 -18.22 30.27 -15.71
CA THR A 8 -18.65 31.13 -16.84
C THR A 8 -17.62 32.22 -17.06
N ARG A 9 -17.25 32.47 -18.32
CA ARG A 9 -16.42 33.62 -18.69
C ARG A 9 -17.27 34.86 -18.79
N ALA A 10 -16.71 36.02 -18.41
CA ALA A 10 -17.38 37.30 -18.57
C ALA A 10 -17.66 37.66 -20.05
N ASN A 11 -16.75 37.25 -20.95
CA ASN A 11 -16.88 37.39 -22.41
C ASN A 11 -15.89 36.43 -23.10
N LYS A 12 -16.01 36.26 -24.43
CA LYS A 12 -15.15 35.36 -25.24
C LYS A 12 -13.67 35.76 -25.22
N THR A 13 -13.33 37.00 -24.92
CA THR A 13 -11.95 37.52 -24.88
C THR A 13 -11.33 37.46 -23.49
N ALA A 14 -12.11 37.18 -22.45
CA ALA A 14 -11.59 37.06 -21.09
C ALA A 14 -10.55 35.92 -21.00
N LYS A 15 -9.45 36.18 -20.26
CA LYS A 15 -8.39 35.19 -20.06
C LYS A 15 -8.90 33.95 -19.38
N ILE A 16 -8.60 32.78 -19.94
CA ILE A 16 -8.94 31.50 -19.33
C ILE A 16 -8.04 31.26 -18.11
N PRO A 17 -8.62 31.00 -16.90
CA PRO A 17 -7.84 30.70 -15.71
C PRO A 17 -7.05 29.40 -15.91
N TYR A 18 -5.87 29.32 -15.27
CA TYR A 18 -5.06 28.11 -15.30
C TYR A 18 -5.82 26.88 -14.81
N ALA A 19 -5.59 25.73 -15.41
CA ALA A 19 -6.29 24.46 -15.22
C ALA A 19 -7.76 24.43 -15.69
N TYR A 20 -8.17 25.42 -16.50
CA TYR A 20 -9.45 25.38 -17.21
C TYR A 20 -9.22 25.38 -18.71
N LYS A 21 -10.12 24.76 -19.45
CA LYS A 21 -10.24 24.85 -20.91
C LYS A 21 -11.64 25.27 -21.29
N GLN A 22 -11.79 25.77 -22.50
CA GLN A 22 -13.09 26.16 -23.04
C GLN A 22 -13.90 24.88 -23.33
N SER A 23 -15.21 24.91 -23.04
CA SER A 23 -16.14 23.86 -23.45
C SER A 23 -16.23 23.78 -24.97
N GLU A 24 -16.43 22.57 -25.50
CA GLU A 24 -16.68 22.37 -26.93
C GLU A 24 -18.07 22.87 -27.32
N ASP A 25 -19.04 22.79 -26.40
CA ASP A 25 -20.45 23.12 -26.65
C ASP A 25 -20.76 24.61 -26.48
N ASP A 26 -20.09 25.29 -25.53
CA ASP A 26 -20.31 26.74 -25.27
C ASP A 26 -18.99 27.46 -24.94
N PRO A 27 -18.59 28.42 -25.80
CA PRO A 27 -17.37 29.22 -25.60
C PRO A 27 -17.33 30.06 -24.33
N LEU A 28 -18.45 30.31 -23.67
CA LEU A 28 -18.52 31.02 -22.40
C LEU A 28 -18.41 30.11 -21.19
N VAL A 29 -18.52 28.81 -21.37
CA VAL A 29 -18.37 27.83 -20.30
C VAL A 29 -16.93 27.31 -20.26
N LEU A 30 -16.33 27.32 -19.08
CA LEU A 30 -15.00 26.77 -18.81
C LEU A 30 -15.13 25.48 -18.03
N VAL A 31 -14.62 24.41 -18.60
CA VAL A 31 -14.52 23.09 -17.93
C VAL A 31 -13.12 22.88 -17.37
N ALA A 32 -13.02 22.18 -16.25
CA ALA A 32 -11.72 21.88 -15.67
C ALA A 32 -10.93 20.94 -16.57
N ASP A 33 -9.67 21.27 -16.83
CA ASP A 33 -8.70 20.34 -17.39
C ASP A 33 -8.26 19.41 -16.27
N GLN A 34 -8.74 18.17 -16.28
CA GLN A 34 -8.57 17.20 -15.18
C GLN A 34 -7.09 16.93 -14.87
N VAL A 35 -6.23 16.87 -15.89
CA VAL A 35 -4.80 16.63 -15.72
C VAL A 35 -4.12 17.82 -15.07
N LYS A 36 -4.36 19.04 -15.57
CA LYS A 36 -3.80 20.27 -14.99
C LYS A 36 -4.37 20.56 -13.60
N ALA A 37 -5.65 20.24 -13.38
CA ALA A 37 -6.29 20.40 -12.08
C ALA A 37 -5.66 19.52 -11.01
N SER A 38 -5.39 18.25 -11.31
CA SER A 38 -4.70 17.33 -10.41
C SER A 38 -3.28 17.82 -10.08
N LEU A 39 -2.52 18.23 -11.08
CA LEU A 39 -1.15 18.76 -10.88
C LEU A 39 -1.12 20.05 -10.07
N VAL A 40 -2.17 20.86 -10.14
CA VAL A 40 -2.32 22.05 -9.29
C VAL A 40 -2.56 21.66 -7.82
N GLU A 41 -3.39 20.65 -7.54
CA GLU A 41 -3.56 20.15 -6.16
C GLU A 41 -2.25 19.60 -5.60
N ASP A 42 -1.50 18.82 -6.38
CA ASP A 42 -0.18 18.33 -5.98
C ASP A 42 0.80 19.47 -5.69
N ALA A 43 0.74 20.56 -6.49
CA ALA A 43 1.54 21.76 -6.26
C ALA A 43 1.12 22.50 -4.97
N MET A 44 -0.17 22.51 -4.63
CA MET A 44 -0.65 23.08 -3.38
C MET A 44 -0.15 22.28 -2.17
N ASP A 45 -0.22 20.95 -2.23
CA ASP A 45 0.32 20.06 -1.18
C ASP A 45 1.84 20.27 -1.01
N TYR A 46 2.57 20.40 -2.13
CA TYR A 46 4.01 20.65 -2.11
C TYR A 46 4.38 21.99 -1.44
N LEU A 47 3.54 23.03 -1.60
CA LEU A 47 3.67 24.29 -0.89
C LEU A 47 3.34 24.15 0.60
N GLU A 48 2.32 23.36 0.95
CA GLU A 48 1.95 23.10 2.35
C GLU A 48 3.03 22.33 3.11
N GLU A 49 3.81 21.51 2.42
CA GLU A 49 5.00 20.83 2.97
C GLU A 49 6.18 21.78 3.25
N GLY A 50 6.06 23.06 2.89
CA GLY A 50 7.08 24.09 3.16
C GLY A 50 8.08 24.31 2.03
N ASN A 51 7.80 23.81 0.82
CA ASN A 51 8.64 24.08 -0.35
C ASN A 51 8.46 25.53 -0.85
N SER A 52 9.53 26.08 -1.46
CA SER A 52 9.46 27.47 -1.94
C SER A 52 8.57 27.59 -3.18
N THR A 53 7.86 28.72 -3.28
CA THR A 53 6.99 29.03 -4.43
C THR A 53 7.72 28.99 -5.77
N ARG A 54 9.02 29.33 -5.80
CA ARG A 54 9.85 29.27 -7.02
C ARG A 54 10.09 27.81 -7.44
N LYS A 55 10.50 26.94 -6.51
CA LYS A 55 10.74 25.52 -6.80
C LYS A 55 9.45 24.79 -7.20
N THR A 56 8.34 25.12 -6.55
CA THR A 56 7.04 24.55 -6.89
C THR A 56 6.55 25.00 -8.28
N ALA A 57 6.78 26.29 -8.64
CA ALA A 57 6.46 26.78 -9.98
C ALA A 57 7.33 26.13 -11.08
N GLU A 58 8.62 25.93 -10.82
CA GLU A 58 9.54 25.19 -11.70
C GLU A 58 9.09 23.72 -11.88
N TRP A 59 8.71 23.06 -10.77
CA TRP A 59 8.19 21.71 -10.79
C TRP A 59 6.88 21.61 -11.59
N LEU A 60 5.92 22.50 -11.37
CA LEU A 60 4.63 22.51 -12.08
C LEU A 60 4.83 22.81 -13.57
N THR A 61 5.75 23.71 -13.92
CA THR A 61 6.17 23.98 -15.31
C THR A 61 6.73 22.75 -15.97
N SER A 62 7.59 21.99 -15.27
CA SER A 62 8.20 20.76 -15.80
C SER A 62 7.19 19.63 -16.06
N LYS A 63 6.07 19.62 -15.33
CA LYS A 63 5.02 18.58 -15.44
C LYS A 63 3.96 18.91 -16.48
N THR A 64 3.67 20.19 -16.67
CA THR A 64 2.59 20.64 -17.58
C THR A 64 3.09 21.15 -18.92
N GLY A 65 4.38 21.48 -19.04
CA GLY A 65 4.93 22.20 -20.20
C GLY A 65 4.57 23.69 -20.24
N ASP A 66 3.65 24.16 -19.39
CA ASP A 66 3.21 25.58 -19.36
C ASP A 66 4.14 26.39 -18.46
N LYS A 67 4.65 27.52 -18.95
CA LYS A 67 5.50 28.41 -18.16
C LYS A 67 4.70 29.11 -17.04
N ILE A 68 4.93 28.68 -15.81
CA ILE A 68 4.26 29.20 -14.63
C ILE A 68 5.26 29.98 -13.77
N SER A 69 4.99 31.26 -13.54
CA SER A 69 5.81 32.09 -12.65
C SER A 69 5.43 31.86 -11.17
N HIS A 70 6.36 32.15 -10.26
CA HIS A 70 6.08 32.07 -8.82
C HIS A 70 4.91 32.98 -8.38
N GLN A 71 4.70 34.12 -9.05
CA GLN A 71 3.54 34.98 -8.82
C GLN A 71 2.25 34.36 -9.35
N GLY A 72 2.30 33.71 -10.55
CA GLY A 72 1.19 32.95 -11.07
C GLY A 72 0.75 31.84 -10.13
N LEU A 73 1.69 31.12 -9.52
CA LEU A 73 1.41 30.10 -8.51
C LEU A 73 0.74 30.68 -7.25
N ILE A 74 1.17 31.88 -6.79
CA ILE A 74 0.52 32.59 -5.66
C ILE A 74 -0.93 32.98 -6.01
N HIS A 75 -1.19 33.41 -7.24
CA HIS A 75 -2.55 33.69 -7.69
C HIS A 75 -3.43 32.43 -7.70
N ILE A 76 -2.91 31.29 -8.16
CA ILE A 76 -3.60 30.02 -8.11
C ILE A 76 -3.88 29.61 -6.65
N TRP A 77 -2.91 29.76 -5.77
CA TRP A 77 -3.06 29.50 -4.33
C TRP A 77 -4.21 30.32 -3.73
N LYS A 78 -4.21 31.65 -3.93
CA LYS A 78 -5.25 32.53 -3.42
C LYS A 78 -6.63 32.22 -3.98
N ALA A 79 -6.71 31.85 -5.25
CA ALA A 79 -7.97 31.46 -5.88
C ALA A 79 -8.54 30.16 -5.30
N ARG A 80 -7.68 29.25 -4.82
CA ARG A 80 -8.07 27.95 -4.26
C ARG A 80 -8.35 27.99 -2.76
N ARG A 81 -7.57 28.75 -1.98
CA ARG A 81 -7.64 28.80 -0.51
C ARG A 81 -8.38 30.04 0.04
N GLY A 82 -8.86 30.92 -0.84
CA GLY A 82 -9.52 32.18 -0.48
C GLY A 82 -8.59 33.40 -0.43
N LYS A 83 -9.14 34.59 -0.63
CA LYS A 83 -8.36 35.85 -0.72
C LYS A 83 -7.63 36.21 0.58
N ASP A 84 -8.16 35.78 1.72
CA ASP A 84 -7.65 36.09 3.06
C ASP A 84 -6.69 35.02 3.59
N SER A 85 -6.41 33.96 2.83
CA SER A 85 -5.43 32.95 3.22
C SER A 85 -4.01 33.52 3.21
N ASP A 86 -3.24 33.27 4.26
CA ASP A 86 -1.82 33.65 4.33
C ASP A 86 -1.07 33.14 3.10
N THR A 87 -0.22 34.02 2.53
CA THR A 87 0.59 33.60 1.37
C THR A 87 1.55 32.49 1.75
N PRO A 88 1.85 31.56 0.82
CA PRO A 88 2.81 30.47 1.09
C PRO A 88 4.12 30.96 1.70
N SER A 89 4.58 32.16 1.30
CA SER A 89 5.81 32.77 1.81
C SER A 89 5.75 33.13 3.29
N LYS A 90 4.59 33.51 3.84
CA LYS A 90 4.41 33.77 5.28
C LYS A 90 4.46 32.47 6.08
N ARG A 91 3.74 31.44 5.60
CA ARG A 91 3.68 30.12 6.26
C ARG A 91 5.04 29.41 6.25
N ILE A 92 5.82 29.52 5.16
CA ILE A 92 7.20 29.03 5.07
C ILE A 92 8.10 29.74 6.09
N LYS A 93 7.95 31.06 6.29
CA LYS A 93 8.72 31.79 7.30
C LYS A 93 8.38 31.37 8.73
N GLU A 94 7.12 31.04 9.01
CA GLU A 94 6.69 30.52 10.31
C GLU A 94 7.19 29.10 10.57
N LEU A 95 7.11 28.21 9.59
CA LEU A 95 7.67 26.86 9.66
C LEU A 95 9.19 26.90 9.82
N ALA A 96 9.89 27.83 9.16
CA ALA A 96 11.32 28.03 9.33
C ALA A 96 11.68 28.55 10.74
N LYS A 97 10.84 29.37 11.37
CA LYS A 97 11.02 29.82 12.76
C LYS A 97 10.83 28.69 13.77
N THR A 98 9.82 27.83 13.57
CA THR A 98 9.59 26.64 14.41
C THR A 98 10.69 25.59 14.27
N ASN A 99 11.22 25.38 13.08
CA ASN A 99 12.33 24.48 12.82
C ASN A 99 13.68 25.00 13.34
N ARG A 100 13.88 26.33 13.42
CA ARG A 100 15.07 26.90 14.07
C ARG A 100 15.12 26.68 15.59
N LYS A 101 13.96 26.58 16.26
CA LYS A 101 13.86 26.24 17.69
C LYS A 101 14.12 24.76 17.99
N LYS A 102 14.11 23.87 16.98
CA LYS A 102 14.31 22.41 17.12
C LYS A 102 15.71 21.89 16.71
N LYS A 103 16.71 22.77 16.48
CA LYS A 103 18.07 22.30 16.22
C LYS A 103 18.71 21.84 17.52
N PRO A 104 19.10 20.56 17.65
CA PRO A 104 19.80 20.10 18.84
C PRO A 104 21.20 20.74 18.91
N LYS A 105 21.51 21.35 20.03
CA LYS A 105 22.83 21.93 20.34
C LYS A 105 23.90 20.88 20.74
N THR A 106 23.72 19.62 20.38
CA THR A 106 24.57 18.50 20.82
C THR A 106 25.66 18.13 19.80
N ALA A 107 26.77 17.63 20.29
CA ALA A 107 27.92 17.17 19.48
C ALA A 107 27.53 16.10 18.44
N ALA A 108 26.49 15.28 18.69
CA ALA A 108 25.92 14.31 17.76
C ALA A 108 25.30 14.97 16.52
N GLY A 109 24.65 16.13 16.67
CA GLY A 109 24.08 16.89 15.53
C GLY A 109 25.13 17.45 14.58
N LYS A 110 26.32 17.80 15.11
CA LYS A 110 27.47 18.25 14.30
C LYS A 110 28.11 17.09 13.52
N LYS A 111 28.21 15.89 14.13
CA LYS A 111 28.71 14.68 13.44
C LYS A 111 27.80 14.23 12.31
N LEU A 112 26.48 14.30 12.50
CA LEU A 112 25.48 13.91 11.46
C LEU A 112 25.51 14.88 10.27
N SER A 113 25.72 16.19 10.50
CA SER A 113 25.82 17.17 9.41
C SER A 113 27.15 17.03 8.63
N ALA A 114 28.22 16.64 9.28
CA ALA A 114 29.51 16.35 8.64
C ALA A 114 29.43 15.04 7.79
N ALA A 115 28.77 14.02 8.30
CA ALA A 115 28.52 12.77 7.55
C ALA A 115 27.69 12.99 6.29
N LYS A 116 26.63 13.81 6.37
CA LYS A 116 25.81 14.19 5.18
C LYS A 116 26.60 14.97 4.14
N ARG A 117 27.53 15.87 4.55
CA ARG A 117 28.41 16.57 3.62
C ARG A 117 29.35 15.58 2.91
N LYS A 118 30.01 14.66 3.63
CA LYS A 118 30.84 13.61 3.03
C LYS A 118 30.09 12.74 2.02
N GLN A 119 28.82 12.40 2.29
CA GLN A 119 27.98 11.62 1.37
C GLN A 119 27.62 12.40 0.10
N THR A 120 27.43 13.71 0.21
CA THR A 120 27.15 14.59 -0.94
C THR A 120 28.41 14.75 -1.82
N ASP A 121 29.57 14.89 -1.18
CA ASP A 121 30.87 15.01 -1.87
C ASP A 121 31.25 13.68 -2.56
N ALA A 122 30.99 12.54 -1.92
CA ALA A 122 31.21 11.23 -2.52
C ALA A 122 30.32 11.01 -3.77
N LYS A 123 29.04 11.43 -3.72
CA LYS A 123 28.14 11.39 -4.90
C LYS A 123 28.62 12.28 -6.04
N ARG A 124 29.16 13.47 -5.72
CA ARG A 124 29.75 14.40 -6.71
C ARG A 124 30.97 13.81 -7.38
N LEU A 125 31.86 13.18 -6.61
CA LEU A 125 33.07 12.49 -7.11
C LEU A 125 32.70 11.29 -8.00
N LEU A 126 31.68 10.52 -7.63
CA LEU A 126 31.18 9.39 -8.44
C LEU A 126 30.62 9.87 -9.80
N THR A 127 29.89 10.99 -9.82
CA THR A 127 29.36 11.58 -11.05
C THR A 127 30.49 12.10 -11.96
N LEU A 128 31.52 12.71 -11.38
CA LEU A 128 32.72 13.17 -12.10
C LEU A 128 33.52 11.98 -12.66
N ALA A 129 33.65 10.90 -11.88
CA ALA A 129 34.34 9.68 -12.32
C ALA A 129 33.59 9.01 -13.50
N LYS A 130 32.25 8.90 -13.40
CA LYS A 130 31.44 8.39 -14.51
C LYS A 130 31.55 9.25 -15.79
N LYS A 131 31.60 10.58 -15.64
CA LYS A 131 31.79 11.49 -16.78
C LYS A 131 33.20 11.39 -17.40
N LYS A 132 34.25 11.11 -16.60
CA LYS A 132 35.58 10.82 -17.09
C LYS A 132 35.69 9.46 -17.78
N LEU A 133 35.02 8.45 -17.25
CA LEU A 133 34.97 7.09 -17.83
C LEU A 133 34.28 7.11 -19.21
N SER A 134 33.13 7.79 -19.34
CA SER A 134 32.43 7.94 -20.63
C SER A 134 33.20 8.77 -21.68
N ALA A 135 34.12 9.61 -21.24
CA ALA A 135 35.00 10.37 -22.13
C ALA A 135 36.23 9.57 -22.60
N LEU A 136 36.56 8.46 -21.92
CA LEU A 136 37.67 7.55 -22.28
C LEU A 136 37.19 6.38 -23.20
N GLU A 137 35.88 6.17 -23.31
CA GLU A 137 35.27 5.08 -24.09
C GLU A 137 34.82 5.48 -25.51
N ALA A 138 35.29 6.59 -26.06
CA ALA A 138 35.07 6.93 -27.44
C ALA A 138 36.18 6.31 -28.32
N PRO A 139 35.93 5.25 -29.09
CA PRO A 139 36.94 4.67 -29.95
C PRO A 139 37.14 5.53 -31.18
N LYS A 140 38.41 5.89 -31.46
CA LYS A 140 38.88 6.26 -32.79
C LYS A 140 39.27 4.98 -33.51
N ASP A 141 38.63 4.79 -34.66
CA ASP A 141 39.06 3.97 -35.80
C ASP A 141 39.94 2.75 -35.54
N ALA A 142 39.43 1.55 -35.79
CA ALA A 142 40.16 0.53 -36.54
C ALA A 142 39.31 -0.73 -36.81
N ASN A 143 39.28 -1.05 -38.06
CA ASN A 143 38.92 -2.27 -38.74
C ASN A 143 39.48 -3.53 -38.02
N THR A 144 38.60 -4.43 -37.56
CA THR A 144 38.97 -5.81 -37.28
C THR A 144 37.76 -6.72 -37.45
N SER A 145 37.75 -7.42 -38.53
CA SER A 145 37.08 -8.69 -38.79
C SER A 145 37.55 -9.71 -37.71
N ASN A 146 36.61 -10.51 -37.21
CA ASN A 146 36.77 -11.65 -36.28
C ASN A 146 36.79 -11.27 -34.79
N LEU A 147 35.61 -11.07 -34.21
CA LEU A 147 35.36 -11.26 -32.77
C LEU A 147 34.30 -12.31 -32.63
N ASP A 148 34.72 -13.37 -31.99
CA ASP A 148 33.95 -14.57 -31.61
C ASP A 148 32.78 -14.16 -30.70
N PHE A 149 31.54 -14.27 -31.18
CA PHE A 149 30.32 -13.92 -30.49
C PHE A 149 29.87 -14.95 -29.43
N SER A 150 30.73 -15.89 -29.07
CA SER A 150 30.37 -16.97 -28.12
C SER A 150 30.43 -16.61 -26.62
N ILE A 151 30.84 -15.38 -26.24
CA ILE A 151 30.98 -15.00 -24.82
C ILE A 151 29.85 -14.10 -24.30
N VAL A 152 28.88 -13.69 -25.13
CA VAL A 152 27.81 -12.76 -24.72
C VAL A 152 26.55 -13.48 -24.18
N GLU A 153 26.52 -14.80 -24.14
CA GLU A 153 25.31 -15.57 -23.84
C GLU A 153 25.22 -16.15 -22.42
N SER A 154 25.92 -15.66 -21.41
CA SER A 154 25.80 -16.25 -20.06
C SER A 154 25.78 -15.27 -18.88
N GLN A 155 25.23 -14.07 -19.04
CA GLN A 155 24.73 -13.32 -17.90
C GLN A 155 23.19 -13.29 -17.93
N LYS A 156 22.53 -14.45 -17.91
CA LYS A 156 21.22 -14.56 -17.31
C LYS A 156 21.36 -14.12 -15.85
N GLN A 157 21.01 -12.87 -15.54
CA GLN A 157 20.85 -12.43 -14.16
C GLN A 157 20.00 -13.51 -13.46
N LYS A 158 20.61 -14.26 -12.54
CA LYS A 158 19.92 -15.21 -11.68
C LYS A 158 18.89 -14.36 -10.94
N LYS A 159 17.61 -14.44 -11.34
CA LYS A 159 16.53 -13.72 -10.65
C LYS A 159 16.55 -14.22 -9.22
N GLU A 160 16.92 -13.35 -8.28
CA GLU A 160 16.89 -13.66 -6.87
C GLU A 160 15.43 -13.93 -6.46
N VAL A 161 15.18 -15.08 -5.87
CA VAL A 161 13.85 -15.43 -5.33
C VAL A 161 13.69 -14.68 -4.01
N VAL A 162 12.89 -13.63 -4.01
CA VAL A 162 12.66 -12.78 -2.85
C VAL A 162 11.78 -13.44 -1.79
N PHE A 163 10.84 -14.29 -2.22
CA PHE A 163 9.94 -15.03 -1.36
C PHE A 163 9.60 -16.37 -2.02
N SER A 164 9.68 -17.43 -1.23
CA SER A 164 9.20 -18.77 -1.60
C SER A 164 8.31 -19.28 -0.48
N PRO A 165 7.05 -19.65 -0.76
CA PRO A 165 6.18 -20.19 0.27
C PRO A 165 6.67 -21.56 0.75
N ASN A 166 6.46 -21.85 2.02
CA ASN A 166 6.65 -23.19 2.56
C ASN A 166 5.68 -24.16 1.89
N PRO A 167 6.11 -25.41 1.60
CA PRO A 167 5.21 -26.45 1.11
C PRO A 167 4.04 -26.70 2.07
N GLY A 168 2.90 -27.12 1.53
CA GLY A 168 1.69 -27.42 2.34
C GLY A 168 0.82 -26.18 2.58
N PRO A 169 0.37 -25.91 3.82
CA PRO A 169 -0.67 -24.94 4.12
C PRO A 169 -0.39 -23.51 3.63
N GLN A 170 0.86 -23.05 3.67
CA GLN A 170 1.21 -21.73 3.17
C GLN A 170 1.06 -21.62 1.65
N THR A 171 1.49 -22.65 0.93
CA THR A 171 1.29 -22.74 -0.53
C THR A 171 -0.19 -22.84 -0.88
N GLU A 172 -0.97 -23.62 -0.12
CA GLU A 172 -2.41 -23.74 -0.31
C GLU A 172 -3.14 -22.41 -0.09
N PHE A 173 -2.75 -21.66 0.93
CA PHE A 173 -3.32 -20.33 1.20
C PHE A 173 -3.07 -19.36 0.03
N LEU A 174 -1.84 -19.32 -0.48
CA LEU A 174 -1.48 -18.48 -1.60
C LEU A 174 -2.13 -18.90 -2.92
N ALA A 175 -2.47 -20.19 -3.06
CA ALA A 175 -3.19 -20.71 -4.24
C ALA A 175 -4.71 -20.61 -4.13
N ALA A 176 -5.24 -20.23 -2.95
CA ALA A 176 -6.68 -20.24 -2.70
C ALA A 176 -7.42 -19.21 -3.55
N SER A 177 -8.49 -19.65 -4.22
CA SER A 177 -9.36 -18.84 -5.08
C SER A 177 -10.68 -18.43 -4.42
N GLU A 178 -10.97 -18.98 -3.25
CA GLU A 178 -12.17 -18.67 -2.50
C GLU A 178 -12.24 -17.19 -2.09
N ARG A 179 -13.43 -16.65 -2.04
CA ARG A 179 -13.64 -15.24 -1.71
C ARG A 179 -13.19 -14.88 -0.30
N GLU A 180 -13.39 -15.76 0.66
CA GLU A 180 -12.95 -15.58 2.05
C GLU A 180 -12.15 -16.80 2.51
N VAL A 181 -10.92 -16.59 2.96
CA VAL A 181 -10.05 -17.67 3.45
C VAL A 181 -9.49 -17.29 4.82
N LEU A 182 -9.63 -18.21 5.77
CA LEU A 182 -8.94 -18.18 7.05
C LEU A 182 -7.73 -19.09 7.02
N TYR A 183 -6.55 -18.54 7.28
CA TYR A 183 -5.32 -19.28 7.51
C TYR A 183 -5.02 -19.27 9.01
N GLY A 184 -5.32 -20.35 9.69
CA GLY A 184 -5.32 -20.42 11.15
C GLY A 184 -4.53 -21.58 11.71
N GLY A 185 -4.34 -21.59 13.03
CA GLY A 185 -3.64 -22.65 13.77
C GLY A 185 -2.52 -22.12 14.65
N SER A 186 -1.48 -22.94 14.89
CA SER A 186 -0.44 -22.62 15.87
C SER A 186 0.40 -21.39 15.55
N ALA A 187 1.02 -20.82 16.57
CA ALA A 187 2.00 -19.75 16.40
C ALA A 187 3.21 -20.23 15.60
N GLY A 188 3.88 -19.31 14.91
CA GLY A 188 5.10 -19.63 14.15
C GLY A 188 4.88 -20.32 12.79
N SER A 189 3.64 -20.61 12.38
CA SER A 189 3.33 -21.30 11.11
C SER A 189 3.47 -20.44 9.83
N GLY A 190 4.02 -19.22 9.91
CA GLY A 190 4.27 -18.38 8.75
C GLY A 190 3.07 -17.56 8.24
N LYS A 191 1.98 -17.46 9.02
CA LYS A 191 0.71 -16.80 8.63
C LYS A 191 0.88 -15.35 8.21
N SER A 192 1.58 -14.54 8.99
CA SER A 192 1.76 -13.11 8.70
C SER A 192 2.55 -12.86 7.42
N TYR A 193 3.56 -13.69 7.12
CA TYR A 193 4.28 -13.61 5.85
C TYR A 193 3.39 -14.01 4.66
N ALA A 194 2.57 -15.05 4.80
CA ALA A 194 1.61 -15.44 3.77
C ALA A 194 0.61 -14.30 3.48
N LEU A 195 0.12 -13.63 4.53
CA LEU A 195 -0.80 -12.51 4.40
C LEU A 195 -0.18 -11.32 3.64
N LEU A 196 1.11 -11.05 3.86
CA LEU A 196 1.86 -10.02 3.14
C LEU A 196 2.18 -10.43 1.70
N ALA A 197 2.43 -11.72 1.45
CA ALA A 197 2.81 -12.24 0.13
C ALA A 197 1.61 -12.39 -0.82
N ASP A 198 0.43 -12.71 -0.30
CA ASP A 198 -0.76 -13.00 -1.12
C ASP A 198 -1.15 -11.87 -2.09
N PRO A 199 -1.19 -10.58 -1.70
CA PRO A 199 -1.54 -9.50 -2.61
C PRO A 199 -0.42 -9.13 -3.59
N MET A 200 0.82 -9.61 -3.40
CA MET A 200 1.96 -9.23 -4.23
C MET A 200 1.72 -9.50 -5.71
N ARG A 201 1.03 -10.60 -6.06
CA ARG A 201 0.69 -10.95 -7.45
C ARG A 201 -0.07 -9.85 -8.21
N TYR A 202 -0.70 -8.91 -7.48
CA TYR A 202 -1.50 -7.83 -8.05
C TYR A 202 -0.85 -6.45 -7.95
N PHE A 203 0.33 -6.32 -7.36
CA PHE A 203 1.01 -5.02 -7.23
C PHE A 203 1.49 -4.44 -8.55
N GLY A 204 1.44 -5.20 -9.64
CA GLY A 204 1.63 -4.72 -11.00
C GLY A 204 0.40 -4.05 -11.62
N VAL A 205 -0.78 -4.19 -11.02
CA VAL A 205 -2.07 -3.69 -11.54
C VAL A 205 -2.39 -2.35 -10.92
N THR A 206 -2.50 -1.30 -11.72
CA THR A 206 -2.75 0.09 -11.24
C THR A 206 -4.04 0.22 -10.43
N ALA A 207 -5.09 -0.54 -10.80
CA ALA A 207 -6.38 -0.53 -10.10
C ALA A 207 -6.36 -1.22 -8.74
N PHE A 208 -5.27 -1.93 -8.38
CA PHE A 208 -5.19 -2.63 -7.11
C PHE A 208 -5.16 -1.65 -5.94
N ASN A 209 -6.11 -1.84 -5.03
CA ASN A 209 -6.18 -1.13 -3.76
C ASN A 209 -6.46 -2.14 -2.65
N GLY A 210 -5.47 -2.40 -1.80
CA GLY A 210 -5.55 -3.37 -0.72
C GLY A 210 -5.60 -2.72 0.66
N LEU A 211 -6.12 -3.47 1.63
CA LEU A 211 -6.19 -3.09 3.04
C LEU A 211 -5.75 -4.27 3.91
N ILE A 212 -4.78 -4.07 4.77
CA ILE A 212 -4.39 -5.02 5.83
C ILE A 212 -4.67 -4.37 7.18
N LEU A 213 -5.31 -5.13 8.06
CA LEU A 213 -5.75 -4.67 9.38
C LEU A 213 -5.18 -5.54 10.50
N ARG A 214 -4.83 -4.91 11.60
CA ARG A 214 -4.56 -5.51 12.90
C ARG A 214 -5.41 -4.87 14.00
N ARG A 215 -5.43 -5.47 15.19
CA ARG A 215 -6.23 -4.95 16.30
C ARG A 215 -5.65 -3.66 16.86
N THR A 216 -4.34 -3.60 17.06
CA THR A 216 -3.64 -2.46 17.67
C THR A 216 -2.53 -1.92 16.77
N ASN A 217 -2.13 -0.66 17.00
CA ASN A 217 -1.03 -0.03 16.28
C ASN A 217 0.32 -0.70 16.60
N ASP A 218 0.53 -1.12 17.84
CA ASP A 218 1.81 -1.73 18.23
C ASP A 218 2.01 -3.08 17.56
N GLU A 219 0.96 -3.89 17.46
CA GLU A 219 0.99 -5.15 16.72
C GLU A 219 1.18 -4.94 15.21
N LEU A 220 0.58 -3.87 14.65
CA LEU A 220 0.73 -3.53 13.24
C LEU A 220 2.18 -3.24 12.84
N ARG A 221 2.98 -2.67 13.74
CA ARG A 221 4.40 -2.33 13.48
C ARG A 221 5.20 -3.52 12.97
N GLU A 222 4.99 -4.70 13.55
CA GLU A 222 5.69 -5.91 13.11
C GLU A 222 5.38 -6.26 11.66
N LEU A 223 4.10 -6.17 11.26
CA LEU A 223 3.71 -6.39 9.86
C LEU A 223 4.32 -5.34 8.93
N VAL A 224 4.35 -4.08 9.36
CA VAL A 224 4.97 -2.99 8.58
C VAL A 224 6.46 -3.24 8.39
N TRP A 225 7.20 -3.64 9.43
CA TRP A 225 8.62 -3.97 9.33
C TRP A 225 8.87 -5.14 8.38
N LYS A 226 8.14 -6.24 8.51
CA LYS A 226 8.21 -7.38 7.58
C LYS A 226 7.94 -6.95 6.13
N SER A 227 6.96 -6.08 5.91
CA SER A 227 6.65 -5.55 4.58
C SER A 227 7.77 -4.66 4.02
N GLN A 228 8.46 -3.89 4.89
CA GLN A 228 9.61 -3.06 4.51
C GLN A 228 10.86 -3.88 4.11
N GLU A 229 10.97 -5.10 4.62
CA GLU A 229 12.00 -6.04 4.18
C GLU A 229 11.64 -6.73 2.86
N LEU A 230 10.35 -7.04 2.65
CA LEU A 230 9.86 -7.85 1.54
C LEU A 230 9.60 -7.02 0.27
N TYR A 231 8.80 -5.97 0.38
CA TYR A 231 8.27 -5.28 -0.81
C TYR A 231 9.31 -4.51 -1.62
N PRO A 232 10.30 -3.79 -1.04
CA PRO A 232 11.31 -3.11 -1.84
C PRO A 232 12.22 -4.06 -2.61
N LYS A 233 12.43 -5.29 -2.13
CA LYS A 233 13.19 -6.34 -2.83
C LYS A 233 12.41 -6.89 -4.02
N ALA A 234 11.12 -7.17 -3.81
CA ALA A 234 10.25 -7.73 -4.85
C ALA A 234 9.82 -6.68 -5.90
N TYR A 235 9.64 -5.43 -5.47
CA TYR A 235 9.21 -4.30 -6.29
C TYR A 235 10.12 -3.11 -6.10
N PRO A 236 11.28 -3.05 -6.77
CA PRO A 236 12.17 -1.91 -6.71
C PRO A 236 11.44 -0.61 -7.06
N GLY A 237 11.47 0.35 -6.12
CA GLY A 237 10.72 1.61 -6.24
C GLY A 237 9.41 1.65 -5.45
N ALA A 238 8.97 0.56 -4.81
CA ALA A 238 7.90 0.60 -3.82
C ALA A 238 8.26 1.57 -2.68
N LYS A 239 7.29 2.36 -2.22
CA LYS A 239 7.48 3.40 -1.20
C LYS A 239 6.46 3.27 -0.09
N TRP A 240 6.94 3.19 1.14
CA TRP A 240 6.12 3.33 2.33
C TRP A 240 5.85 4.80 2.64
N GLN A 241 4.59 5.18 2.76
CA GLN A 241 4.15 6.52 3.15
C GLN A 241 3.67 6.50 4.61
N GLU A 242 4.55 6.83 5.54
CA GLU A 242 4.31 6.77 6.99
C GLU A 242 3.02 7.49 7.42
N LYS A 243 2.84 8.74 6.99
CA LYS A 243 1.66 9.55 7.35
C LYS A 243 0.34 9.00 6.86
N LYS A 244 0.35 8.23 5.77
CA LYS A 244 -0.84 7.63 5.17
C LYS A 244 -0.99 6.15 5.51
N SER A 245 -0.02 5.58 6.21
CA SER A 245 0.04 4.15 6.53
C SER A 245 -0.22 3.27 5.30
N GLN A 246 0.45 3.58 4.18
CA GLN A 246 0.23 2.87 2.92
C GLN A 246 1.52 2.65 2.13
N TRP A 247 1.57 1.53 1.43
CA TRP A 247 2.51 1.30 0.35
C TRP A 247 1.97 1.87 -0.96
N VAL A 248 2.87 2.45 -1.75
CA VAL A 248 2.61 2.83 -3.14
C VAL A 248 3.65 2.15 -4.02
N PHE A 249 3.19 1.37 -4.98
CA PHE A 249 4.02 0.61 -5.89
C PHE A 249 4.26 1.38 -7.21
N PRO A 250 5.30 1.03 -7.99
CA PRO A 250 5.60 1.71 -9.25
C PRO A 250 4.45 1.71 -10.26
N SER A 251 3.58 0.71 -10.23
CA SER A 251 2.36 0.61 -11.05
C SER A 251 1.27 1.63 -10.68
N GLY A 252 1.35 2.25 -9.50
CA GLY A 252 0.28 3.02 -8.88
C GLY A 252 -0.61 2.22 -7.93
N ALA A 253 -0.44 0.89 -7.84
CA ALA A 253 -1.11 0.06 -6.85
C ALA A 253 -0.85 0.55 -5.43
N ARG A 254 -1.81 0.34 -4.53
CA ARG A 254 -1.75 0.78 -3.13
C ARG A 254 -2.11 -0.35 -2.19
N LEU A 255 -1.42 -0.38 -1.05
CA LEU A 255 -1.76 -1.28 0.05
C LEU A 255 -1.73 -0.49 1.36
N TRP A 256 -2.88 -0.33 1.95
CA TRP A 256 -3.04 0.30 3.26
C TRP A 256 -2.76 -0.71 4.36
N MET A 257 -2.01 -0.31 5.39
CA MET A 257 -1.75 -1.14 6.56
C MET A 257 -2.10 -0.31 7.80
N THR A 258 -3.14 -0.72 8.53
CA THR A 258 -3.69 0.07 9.63
C THR A 258 -4.33 -0.82 10.69
N TYR A 259 -4.97 -0.23 11.67
CA TYR A 259 -5.55 -0.95 12.81
C TYR A 259 -6.99 -0.51 13.10
N LEU A 260 -7.72 -1.37 13.81
CA LEU A 260 -9.07 -1.12 14.31
C LEU A 260 -9.14 -1.50 15.79
N GLU A 261 -9.05 -0.52 16.69
CA GLU A 261 -9.15 -0.76 18.13
C GLU A 261 -10.59 -1.01 18.56
N ARG A 262 -11.54 -0.38 17.88
CA ARG A 262 -12.98 -0.54 18.13
C ARG A 262 -13.68 -0.99 16.87
N ASP A 263 -14.77 -1.73 17.04
CA ASP A 263 -15.56 -2.20 15.90
C ASP A 263 -16.13 -1.02 15.10
N ASP A 264 -16.53 0.09 15.76
CA ASP A 264 -17.05 1.29 15.10
C ASP A 264 -16.01 2.01 14.22
N ASP A 265 -14.72 1.83 14.49
CA ASP A 265 -13.65 2.42 13.68
C ASP A 265 -13.72 1.98 12.21
N VAL A 266 -14.38 0.86 11.92
CA VAL A 266 -14.58 0.38 10.56
C VAL A 266 -15.39 1.34 9.70
N MET A 267 -16.20 2.22 10.30
CA MET A 267 -17.01 3.20 9.59
C MET A 267 -16.17 4.24 8.83
N ARG A 268 -14.90 4.44 9.22
CA ARG A 268 -13.96 5.32 8.48
C ARG A 268 -13.71 4.86 7.03
N TYR A 269 -14.01 3.60 6.70
CA TYR A 269 -13.91 3.06 5.34
C TYR A 269 -15.18 3.26 4.52
N GLN A 270 -16.18 3.96 5.05
CA GLN A 270 -17.38 4.31 4.29
C GLN A 270 -16.98 5.10 3.03
N GLY A 271 -17.49 4.68 1.88
CA GLY A 271 -17.16 5.29 0.59
C GLY A 271 -15.89 4.77 -0.08
N GLN A 272 -15.01 4.07 0.66
CA GLN A 272 -13.81 3.47 0.09
C GLN A 272 -14.11 2.15 -0.62
N SER A 273 -13.21 1.72 -1.48
CA SER A 273 -13.27 0.44 -2.22
C SER A 273 -11.92 -0.23 -2.25
N PHE A 274 -11.93 -1.54 -2.03
CA PHE A 274 -10.73 -2.37 -2.01
C PHE A 274 -10.96 -3.61 -2.86
N SER A 275 -9.92 -4.05 -3.57
CA SER A 275 -9.90 -5.36 -4.23
C SER A 275 -9.43 -6.47 -3.29
N TYR A 276 -8.64 -6.12 -2.29
CA TYR A 276 -8.08 -7.02 -1.28
C TYR A 276 -8.30 -6.46 0.12
N ILE A 277 -8.83 -7.25 1.02
CA ILE A 277 -8.91 -6.92 2.45
C ILE A 277 -8.37 -8.10 3.24
N ALA A 278 -7.44 -7.83 4.14
CA ALA A 278 -6.88 -8.82 5.04
C ALA A 278 -6.98 -8.38 6.50
N VAL A 279 -7.32 -9.34 7.37
CA VAL A 279 -7.37 -9.13 8.81
C VAL A 279 -6.43 -10.12 9.48
N ASP A 280 -5.35 -9.62 10.05
CA ASP A 280 -4.42 -10.43 10.83
C ASP A 280 -4.92 -10.57 12.27
N GLU A 281 -4.79 -11.76 12.85
CA GLU A 281 -5.30 -12.12 14.17
C GLU A 281 -6.80 -11.87 14.34
N LEU A 282 -7.62 -12.45 13.45
CA LEU A 282 -9.06 -12.22 13.37
C LEU A 282 -9.81 -12.49 14.70
N THR A 283 -9.34 -13.44 15.52
CA THR A 283 -9.96 -13.76 16.82
C THR A 283 -9.76 -12.66 17.87
N GLN A 284 -8.96 -11.64 17.62
CA GLN A 284 -8.85 -10.47 18.50
C GLN A 284 -10.05 -9.52 18.39
N TYR A 285 -10.90 -9.69 17.38
CA TYR A 285 -12.13 -8.91 17.20
C TYR A 285 -13.29 -9.63 17.88
N ALA A 286 -13.85 -9.04 18.93
CA ALA A 286 -14.86 -9.68 19.76
C ALA A 286 -16.15 -10.01 18.99
N THR A 287 -16.52 -9.20 18.00
CA THR A 287 -17.72 -9.38 17.17
C THR A 287 -17.36 -9.52 15.69
N PRO A 288 -18.23 -10.15 14.89
CA PRO A 288 -18.02 -10.23 13.45
C PRO A 288 -18.30 -8.91 12.70
N PHE A 289 -18.82 -7.89 13.36
CA PHE A 289 -19.33 -6.66 12.75
C PHE A 289 -18.32 -6.01 11.77
N SER A 290 -17.09 -5.76 12.24
CA SER A 290 -16.07 -5.13 11.40
C SER A 290 -15.72 -5.95 10.16
N PHE A 291 -15.61 -7.27 10.31
CA PHE A 291 -15.31 -8.19 9.21
C PHE A 291 -16.44 -8.21 8.17
N VAL A 292 -17.70 -8.32 8.63
CA VAL A 292 -18.88 -8.31 7.77
C VAL A 292 -19.04 -6.95 7.08
N TYR A 293 -18.86 -5.85 7.80
CA TYR A 293 -18.94 -4.51 7.21
C TYR A 293 -17.89 -4.30 6.10
N LEU A 294 -16.64 -4.72 6.33
CA LEU A 294 -15.55 -4.59 5.36
C LEU A 294 -15.83 -5.37 4.07
N ARG A 295 -16.55 -6.49 4.13
CA ARG A 295 -16.99 -7.22 2.94
C ARG A 295 -17.76 -6.32 1.98
N SER A 296 -18.57 -5.39 2.48
CA SER A 296 -19.30 -4.43 1.64
C SER A 296 -18.40 -3.40 0.94
N ARG A 297 -17.12 -3.34 1.32
CA ARG A 297 -16.11 -2.48 0.70
C ARG A 297 -15.31 -3.18 -0.39
N LEU A 298 -15.49 -4.49 -0.55
CA LEU A 298 -14.88 -5.26 -1.64
C LEU A 298 -15.53 -4.93 -2.97
N ARG A 299 -14.84 -4.14 -3.78
CA ARG A 299 -15.26 -3.79 -5.13
C ARG A 299 -14.07 -3.26 -5.93
N THR A 300 -14.09 -3.47 -7.22
CA THR A 300 -13.12 -2.93 -8.19
C THR A 300 -13.86 -2.49 -9.44
N THR A 301 -13.25 -1.58 -10.19
CA THR A 301 -13.70 -1.18 -11.54
C THR A 301 -12.99 -1.97 -12.63
N ASP A 302 -11.95 -2.71 -12.27
CA ASP A 302 -11.19 -3.57 -13.20
C ASP A 302 -11.80 -4.98 -13.16
N PRO A 303 -12.39 -5.48 -14.26
CA PRO A 303 -13.05 -6.79 -14.28
C PRO A 303 -12.08 -7.97 -14.16
N ASP A 304 -10.80 -7.76 -14.49
CA ASP A 304 -9.78 -8.81 -14.43
C ASP A 304 -9.13 -8.90 -13.03
N LEU A 305 -9.40 -7.92 -12.16
CA LEU A 305 -8.88 -7.90 -10.79
C LEU A 305 -9.87 -8.58 -9.83
N PRO A 306 -9.53 -9.73 -9.23
CA PRO A 306 -10.43 -10.39 -8.29
C PRO A 306 -10.60 -9.57 -7.01
N ILE A 307 -11.76 -9.75 -6.37
CA ILE A 307 -12.06 -9.18 -5.06
C ILE A 307 -12.16 -10.29 -4.03
N PHE A 308 -11.37 -10.20 -2.95
CA PHE A 308 -11.30 -11.26 -1.94
C PHE A 308 -10.82 -10.78 -0.57
N MET A 309 -11.18 -11.56 0.46
CA MET A 309 -10.75 -11.35 1.84
C MET A 309 -9.84 -12.47 2.31
N ARG A 310 -8.89 -12.11 3.13
CA ARG A 310 -8.01 -13.05 3.82
C ARG A 310 -8.03 -12.75 5.32
N ALA A 311 -7.91 -13.80 6.10
CA ALA A 311 -7.75 -13.65 7.53
C ALA A 311 -6.69 -14.64 8.03
N THR A 312 -6.01 -14.24 9.08
CA THR A 312 -5.14 -15.16 9.84
C THR A 312 -5.58 -15.15 11.30
N SER A 313 -5.32 -16.22 12.00
CA SER A 313 -5.57 -16.29 13.45
C SER A 313 -4.86 -17.44 14.12
N ASN A 314 -4.56 -17.23 15.40
CA ASN A 314 -4.37 -18.30 16.35
C ASN A 314 -5.72 -18.63 17.01
N PRO A 315 -5.94 -19.83 17.57
CA PRO A 315 -7.12 -20.11 18.38
C PRO A 315 -7.12 -19.28 19.67
N GLY A 316 -8.29 -19.14 20.29
CA GLY A 316 -8.48 -18.29 21.46
C GLY A 316 -8.79 -16.84 21.11
N GLY A 317 -8.73 -15.96 22.13
CA GLY A 317 -9.13 -14.56 21.98
C GLY A 317 -10.65 -14.33 22.06
N PRO A 318 -11.08 -13.05 22.17
CA PRO A 318 -12.48 -12.71 22.41
C PRO A 318 -13.41 -13.10 21.25
N GLY A 319 -12.90 -13.17 20.02
CA GLY A 319 -13.67 -13.52 18.82
C GLY A 319 -13.65 -15.00 18.45
N HIS A 320 -12.97 -15.86 19.23
CA HIS A 320 -12.78 -17.28 18.90
C HIS A 320 -14.09 -17.97 18.47
N GLN A 321 -15.17 -17.77 19.21
CA GLN A 321 -16.44 -18.47 18.96
C GLN A 321 -17.08 -18.10 17.61
N TRP A 322 -17.09 -16.83 17.25
CA TRP A 322 -17.69 -16.45 15.98
C TRP A 322 -16.78 -16.82 14.80
N VAL A 323 -15.46 -16.75 14.94
CA VAL A 323 -14.50 -17.19 13.91
C VAL A 323 -14.65 -18.69 13.67
N LYS A 324 -14.76 -19.48 14.75
CA LYS A 324 -14.98 -20.92 14.67
C LYS A 324 -16.25 -21.25 13.91
N ARG A 325 -17.38 -20.62 14.28
CA ARG A 325 -18.67 -20.79 13.56
C ARG A 325 -18.60 -20.37 12.09
N ALA A 326 -17.85 -19.32 11.77
CA ALA A 326 -17.77 -18.78 10.42
C ALA A 326 -16.91 -19.65 9.48
N PHE A 327 -15.83 -20.25 9.98
CA PHE A 327 -14.81 -20.84 9.12
C PHE A 327 -14.47 -22.31 9.41
N ILE A 328 -14.65 -22.77 10.65
CA ILE A 328 -14.17 -24.08 11.09
C ILE A 328 -15.30 -25.10 11.17
N ASP A 329 -16.40 -24.78 11.85
CA ASP A 329 -17.53 -25.68 12.05
C ASP A 329 -18.28 -26.08 10.76
N PRO A 330 -18.39 -25.24 9.72
CA PRO A 330 -19.19 -25.56 8.55
C PRO A 330 -18.65 -26.68 7.68
N ALA A 331 -17.34 -26.93 7.67
CA ALA A 331 -16.72 -27.93 6.82
C ALA A 331 -15.40 -28.47 7.42
N PRO A 332 -14.97 -29.70 7.04
CA PRO A 332 -13.65 -30.21 7.40
C PRO A 332 -12.54 -29.27 6.95
N PRO A 333 -11.42 -29.21 7.70
CA PRO A 333 -10.26 -28.40 7.35
C PRO A 333 -9.78 -28.62 5.90
N GLY A 334 -9.40 -27.55 5.23
CA GLY A 334 -8.94 -27.57 3.83
C GLY A 334 -10.04 -27.71 2.79
N LYS A 335 -11.30 -27.87 3.17
CA LYS A 335 -12.42 -27.97 2.22
C LYS A 335 -13.08 -26.63 1.98
N THR A 336 -13.39 -26.37 0.71
CA THR A 336 -14.21 -25.24 0.29
C THR A 336 -15.68 -25.49 0.60
N PHE A 337 -16.38 -24.48 1.11
CA PHE A 337 -17.81 -24.56 1.43
C PHE A 337 -18.54 -23.26 1.09
N GLU A 338 -19.86 -23.33 0.96
CA GLU A 338 -20.69 -22.15 0.76
C GLU A 338 -20.70 -21.29 2.03
N ALA A 339 -20.51 -19.99 1.87
CA ALA A 339 -20.47 -19.08 3.01
C ALA A 339 -21.81 -19.06 3.76
N THR A 340 -21.73 -19.12 5.08
CA THR A 340 -22.88 -19.05 5.98
C THR A 340 -22.95 -17.69 6.68
N ASP A 341 -24.14 -17.29 7.05
CA ASP A 341 -24.35 -16.23 8.03
C ASP A 341 -23.74 -16.64 9.37
N ILE A 342 -23.03 -15.73 10.01
CA ILE A 342 -22.24 -16.04 11.22
C ILE A 342 -23.15 -16.20 12.46
N GLU A 343 -24.33 -15.58 12.44
CA GLU A 343 -25.27 -15.62 13.57
C GLU A 343 -26.27 -16.78 13.44
N THR A 344 -26.87 -16.93 12.24
CA THR A 344 -27.91 -17.94 12.01
C THR A 344 -27.37 -19.28 11.53
N GLY A 345 -26.19 -19.31 10.90
CA GLY A 345 -25.64 -20.52 10.27
C GLY A 345 -26.21 -20.84 8.88
N ASP A 346 -27.18 -20.05 8.42
CA ASP A 346 -27.79 -20.26 7.11
C ASP A 346 -26.84 -19.94 5.97
N VAL A 347 -26.91 -20.69 4.88
CA VAL A 347 -26.11 -20.41 3.69
C VAL A 347 -26.52 -19.07 3.09
N LEU A 348 -25.57 -18.18 2.87
CA LEU A 348 -25.77 -16.87 2.24
C LEU A 348 -26.07 -17.05 0.75
N ARG A 349 -27.32 -16.81 0.34
CA ARG A 349 -27.81 -17.02 -1.03
C ARG A 349 -28.33 -15.74 -1.66
N TYR A 350 -28.31 -15.69 -2.99
CA TYR A 350 -29.01 -14.66 -3.73
C TYR A 350 -30.54 -14.76 -3.46
N PRO A 351 -31.20 -13.61 -3.21
CA PRO A 351 -32.63 -13.61 -2.93
C PRO A 351 -33.44 -14.06 -4.16
N GLN A 352 -34.68 -14.49 -3.94
CA GLN A 352 -35.57 -15.02 -5.00
C GLN A 352 -35.86 -14.01 -6.13
N SER A 353 -35.72 -12.72 -5.85
CA SER A 353 -35.88 -11.64 -6.83
C SER A 353 -34.65 -11.41 -7.73
N HIS A 354 -33.54 -12.09 -7.48
CA HIS A 354 -32.31 -11.92 -8.23
C HIS A 354 -32.18 -12.96 -9.35
N GLU A 355 -31.54 -12.61 -10.47
CA GLU A 355 -31.32 -13.53 -11.60
C GLU A 355 -30.56 -14.82 -11.21
N LYS A 356 -29.75 -14.78 -10.17
CA LYS A 356 -28.99 -15.91 -9.59
C LYS A 356 -29.67 -16.50 -8.36
N ALA A 357 -31.03 -16.40 -8.27
CA ALA A 357 -31.77 -16.86 -7.10
C ALA A 357 -31.34 -18.26 -6.64
N GLY A 358 -31.20 -18.44 -5.35
CA GLY A 358 -30.81 -19.71 -4.73
C GLY A 358 -29.33 -20.09 -4.82
N GLN A 359 -28.53 -19.45 -5.66
CA GLN A 359 -27.07 -19.69 -5.68
C GLN A 359 -26.40 -19.07 -4.45
N SER A 360 -25.31 -19.67 -4.00
CA SER A 360 -24.47 -19.12 -2.94
C SER A 360 -23.86 -17.78 -3.35
N LEU A 361 -23.77 -16.83 -2.42
CA LEU A 361 -23.14 -15.54 -2.67
C LEU A 361 -21.64 -15.66 -2.91
N PHE A 362 -20.97 -16.52 -2.16
CA PHE A 362 -19.52 -16.79 -2.26
C PHE A 362 -19.12 -18.00 -1.42
N ASN A 363 -17.87 -18.43 -1.60
CA ASN A 363 -17.30 -19.57 -0.89
C ASN A 363 -16.29 -19.13 0.17
N ARG A 364 -16.14 -19.96 1.20
CA ARG A 364 -15.15 -19.90 2.26
C ARG A 364 -14.26 -21.13 2.28
N ARG A 365 -13.09 -20.98 2.87
CA ARG A 365 -12.19 -22.08 3.19
C ARG A 365 -11.42 -21.79 4.48
N PHE A 366 -11.24 -22.80 5.31
CA PHE A 366 -10.30 -22.79 6.42
C PHE A 366 -9.08 -23.65 6.07
N ILE A 367 -7.89 -23.08 6.21
CA ILE A 367 -6.61 -23.79 5.99
C ILE A 367 -5.89 -23.82 7.33
N PRO A 368 -5.79 -24.99 7.98
CA PRO A 368 -5.07 -25.14 9.23
C PRO A 368 -3.56 -25.17 8.98
N ALA A 369 -2.80 -24.62 9.93
CA ALA A 369 -1.34 -24.69 9.90
C ALA A 369 -0.77 -24.88 11.31
N THR A 370 0.32 -25.60 11.41
CA THR A 370 1.05 -25.86 12.63
C THR A 370 2.47 -25.28 12.55
N LEU A 371 3.18 -25.24 13.67
CA LEU A 371 4.59 -24.84 13.70
C LEU A 371 5.44 -25.71 12.76
N LYS A 372 5.11 -27.01 12.64
CA LYS A 372 5.83 -27.97 11.76
C LYS A 372 5.79 -27.60 10.28
N ASP A 373 4.79 -26.83 9.87
CA ASP A 373 4.66 -26.35 8.49
C ASP A 373 5.61 -25.17 8.18
N ASN A 374 6.42 -24.74 9.15
CA ASN A 374 7.41 -23.69 9.00
C ASN A 374 8.81 -24.17 9.39
N PRO A 375 9.58 -24.75 8.46
CA PRO A 375 10.92 -25.28 8.73
C PRO A 375 11.87 -24.26 9.37
N TYR A 376 11.74 -22.97 9.00
CA TYR A 376 12.60 -21.90 9.53
C TYR A 376 12.52 -21.70 11.05
N LEU A 377 11.41 -22.08 11.68
CA LEU A 377 11.23 -21.97 13.12
C LEU A 377 11.16 -23.34 13.83
N TYR A 378 10.88 -24.41 13.06
CA TYR A 378 10.72 -25.74 13.62
C TYR A 378 12.05 -26.48 13.72
N ASP A 379 12.93 -26.38 12.71
CA ASP A 379 14.11 -27.26 12.56
C ASP A 379 15.16 -27.06 13.65
N ASP A 380 15.29 -25.86 14.25
CA ASP A 380 16.23 -25.63 15.35
C ASP A 380 15.67 -26.02 16.73
N GLY A 381 14.36 -26.28 16.83
CA GLY A 381 13.66 -26.68 18.05
C GLY A 381 13.58 -25.64 19.16
N GLN A 382 14.26 -24.49 19.03
CA GLN A 382 14.31 -23.47 20.10
C GLN A 382 12.95 -22.80 20.29
N TYR A 383 12.26 -22.50 19.19
CA TYR A 383 10.94 -21.87 19.28
C TYR A 383 9.90 -22.83 19.86
N GLU A 384 9.93 -24.11 19.49
CA GLU A 384 9.07 -25.14 20.07
C GLU A 384 9.32 -25.27 21.57
N ALA A 385 10.59 -25.32 22.02
CA ALA A 385 10.96 -25.39 23.43
C ALA A 385 10.41 -24.17 24.21
N ASN A 386 10.47 -22.96 23.64
CA ASN A 386 9.88 -21.76 24.25
C ASN A 386 8.36 -21.90 24.41
N LEU A 387 7.65 -22.43 23.40
CA LEU A 387 6.20 -22.63 23.48
C LEU A 387 5.84 -23.74 24.51
N LEU A 388 6.64 -24.82 24.58
CA LEU A 388 6.46 -25.89 25.56
C LEU A 388 6.64 -25.41 27.01
N SER A 389 7.42 -24.37 27.26
CA SER A 389 7.63 -23.78 28.57
C SER A 389 6.43 -22.96 29.08
N LEU A 390 5.44 -22.67 28.23
CA LEU A 390 4.27 -21.88 28.58
C LEU A 390 3.29 -22.70 29.46
N PRO A 391 2.43 -22.02 30.26
CA PRO A 391 1.31 -22.64 30.93
C PRO A 391 0.40 -23.42 29.96
N GLU A 392 -0.21 -24.50 30.42
CA GLU A 392 -0.96 -25.46 29.61
C GLU A 392 -1.96 -24.79 28.65
N ASN A 393 -2.75 -23.85 29.14
CA ASN A 393 -3.75 -23.16 28.30
C ASN A 393 -3.12 -22.37 27.16
N GLN A 394 -2.01 -21.66 27.41
CA GLN A 394 -1.28 -20.92 26.38
C GLN A 394 -0.56 -21.86 25.42
N ARG A 395 0.01 -22.96 25.93
CA ARG A 395 0.65 -23.98 25.12
C ARG A 395 -0.35 -24.62 24.15
N ARG A 396 -1.54 -25.01 24.61
CA ARG A 396 -2.61 -25.51 23.73
C ARG A 396 -2.98 -24.50 22.65
N GLN A 397 -3.13 -23.26 23.03
CA GLN A 397 -3.50 -22.20 22.09
C GLN A 397 -2.41 -21.93 21.04
N LEU A 398 -1.15 -21.88 21.43
CA LEU A 398 -0.06 -21.41 20.57
C LEU A 398 0.71 -22.51 19.88
N LEU A 399 0.78 -23.71 20.45
CA LEU A 399 1.53 -24.84 19.88
C LEU A 399 0.62 -25.84 19.18
N GLU A 400 -0.49 -26.23 19.81
CA GLU A 400 -1.37 -27.26 19.27
C GLU A 400 -2.35 -26.70 18.21
N GLY A 401 -2.73 -25.45 18.30
CA GLY A 401 -3.54 -24.73 17.30
C GLY A 401 -5.04 -24.89 17.46
#